data_e0e536a54946830388a6f5801b69e7a8
#
_entry.id   e0e536a54946830388a6f5801b69e7a8
#
_cell.length_a   1.000
_cell.length_b   1.000
_cell.length_c   1.000
_cell.angle_alpha   90.00
_cell.angle_beta   90.00
_cell.angle_gamma   90.00
#
_symmetry.space_group_name_H-M   'P 1'
#
loop_
_entity.id
_entity.type
_entity.pdbx_description
1 polymer ?
#
loop_
_entity_poly.entity_id
_entity_poly.type
_entity_poly.pdbx_seq_one_letter_code
_entity_poly.pdbx_strand_id
1 'polypeptide(L)'
;MHLDQLNGTTSAFKPSFKNVSEKLKSFSRTKPRLRAAIAVARFIVRTQTGPVLLCPLCNERHQFLVAGSPPRFNAACPSCGAFERHRLLGHYLRQFPELIRDKAILHFAAEDSLRRLVAQQTPGRYVTADLAPGRGDIQLSIENITLAERFDVIIASHVLEHVNDRLALQELYKALKPGGVAVIMVPIVEGWASTYENNDVTTDAGRLRHFGQEDHVRLYGRDLRGRIQQAGFALEEFAATPAECLSMGLVPGETIFLARKHEGDSAGSV
;
A
#
# COMPACT_ATOMS: atom_id res chain seq x y z
N MET A 1 -34.53 -40.27 -24.80
CA MET A 1 -33.38 -40.13 -25.67
C MET A 1 -32.48 -39.06 -25.08
N HIS A 2 -31.42 -39.55 -24.51
CA HIS A 2 -30.05 -39.05 -24.28
C HIS A 2 -29.86 -37.57 -23.95
N LEU A 3 -29.68 -37.32 -22.65
CA LEU A 3 -28.86 -36.26 -22.08
C LEU A 3 -27.75 -36.99 -21.29
N ASP A 4 -26.56 -37.02 -21.84
CA ASP A 4 -25.35 -37.44 -21.10
C ASP A 4 -24.16 -36.63 -21.57
N GLN A 5 -23.38 -36.23 -20.56
CA GLN A 5 -21.95 -35.90 -20.58
C GLN A 5 -21.53 -34.49 -21.01
N LEU A 6 -21.28 -33.66 -20.02
CA LEU A 6 -20.14 -32.74 -20.02
C LEU A 6 -19.54 -32.68 -18.60
N ASN A 7 -18.80 -33.73 -18.24
CA ASN A 7 -17.86 -33.67 -17.12
C ASN A 7 -16.57 -33.03 -17.62
N GLY A 8 -16.45 -31.72 -17.46
CA GLY A 8 -15.22 -30.96 -17.63
C GLY A 8 -14.36 -31.07 -16.38
N THR A 9 -13.37 -31.96 -16.39
CA THR A 9 -12.31 -32.05 -15.37
C THR A 9 -11.46 -30.81 -15.39
N THR A 10 -11.60 -29.95 -14.37
CA THR A 10 -10.63 -28.89 -14.07
C THR A 10 -9.33 -29.55 -13.60
N SER A 11 -8.38 -29.70 -14.50
CA SER A 11 -7.01 -30.07 -14.18
C SER A 11 -6.37 -28.94 -13.38
N ALA A 12 -6.28 -29.14 -12.06
CA ALA A 12 -5.48 -28.29 -11.19
C ALA A 12 -4.02 -28.43 -11.59
N PHE A 13 -3.45 -27.37 -12.16
CA PHE A 13 -2.04 -27.27 -12.50
C PHE A 13 -1.23 -27.27 -11.19
N LYS A 14 -0.79 -28.46 -10.75
CA LYS A 14 0.20 -28.60 -9.68
C LYS A 14 1.59 -28.41 -10.29
N PRO A 15 2.30 -27.33 -10.04
CA PRO A 15 3.67 -27.20 -10.49
C PRO A 15 4.50 -28.31 -9.80
N SER A 16 5.19 -29.11 -10.60
CA SER A 16 6.06 -30.18 -10.12
C SER A 16 7.31 -29.55 -9.45
N PHE A 17 7.27 -29.40 -8.14
CA PHE A 17 8.37 -28.88 -7.33
C PHE A 17 9.67 -29.71 -7.43
N LYS A 18 9.62 -30.95 -7.92
CA LYS A 18 10.80 -31.79 -8.11
C LYS A 18 11.77 -31.23 -9.17
N ASN A 19 11.27 -30.77 -10.32
CA ASN A 19 12.11 -30.25 -11.39
C ASN A 19 12.77 -28.89 -11.06
N VAL A 20 12.12 -28.06 -10.24
CA VAL A 20 12.68 -26.78 -9.76
C VAL A 20 13.81 -27.05 -8.77
N SER A 21 13.63 -28.05 -7.88
CA SER A 21 14.63 -28.45 -6.88
C SER A 21 15.93 -28.97 -7.50
N GLU A 22 15.86 -29.71 -8.59
CA GLU A 22 17.05 -30.28 -9.27
C GLU A 22 17.82 -29.23 -10.07
N LYS A 23 17.14 -28.34 -10.80
CA LYS A 23 17.77 -27.19 -11.47
C LYS A 23 18.45 -26.23 -10.49
N LEU A 24 17.83 -25.97 -9.33
CA LEU A 24 18.41 -25.14 -8.29
C LEU A 24 19.65 -25.79 -7.63
N LYS A 25 19.70 -27.13 -7.52
CA LYS A 25 20.87 -27.85 -7.01
C LYS A 25 22.09 -27.76 -7.95
N SER A 26 21.88 -27.78 -9.26
CA SER A 26 22.98 -27.66 -10.23
C SER A 26 23.57 -26.24 -10.27
N PHE A 27 22.73 -25.20 -10.10
CA PHE A 27 23.14 -23.81 -10.12
C PHE A 27 23.85 -23.35 -8.80
N SER A 28 23.60 -24.06 -7.70
CA SER A 28 24.11 -23.66 -6.36
C SER A 28 25.55 -24.11 -6.08
N ARG A 29 26.17 -24.95 -6.93
CA ARG A 29 27.52 -25.49 -6.66
C ARG A 29 28.64 -24.44 -6.72
N THR A 30 28.42 -23.30 -7.36
CA THR A 30 29.44 -22.29 -7.66
C THR A 30 29.34 -20.97 -6.89
N LYS A 31 28.23 -20.70 -6.16
CA LYS A 31 28.03 -19.40 -5.48
C LYS A 31 27.51 -19.57 -4.04
N PRO A 32 28.36 -19.38 -3.01
CA PRO A 32 27.99 -19.60 -1.59
C PRO A 32 26.83 -18.69 -1.12
N ARG A 33 26.73 -17.47 -1.63
CA ARG A 33 25.62 -16.55 -1.33
C ARG A 33 24.26 -17.07 -1.85
N LEU A 34 24.24 -17.72 -3.02
CA LEU A 34 23.02 -18.32 -3.57
C LEU A 34 22.60 -19.56 -2.74
N ARG A 35 23.55 -20.34 -2.25
CA ARG A 35 23.26 -21.48 -1.35
C ARG A 35 22.62 -21.01 -0.04
N ALA A 36 23.14 -19.93 0.56
CA ALA A 36 22.57 -19.34 1.75
C ALA A 36 21.14 -18.81 1.48
N ALA A 37 20.92 -18.09 0.38
CA ALA A 37 19.60 -17.62 0.00
C ALA A 37 18.60 -18.76 -0.23
N ILE A 38 19.01 -19.85 -0.91
CA ILE A 38 18.17 -21.05 -1.11
C ILE A 38 17.89 -21.76 0.24
N ALA A 39 18.85 -21.84 1.15
CA ALA A 39 18.66 -22.43 2.47
C ALA A 39 17.66 -21.61 3.30
N VAL A 40 17.79 -20.28 3.29
CA VAL A 40 16.83 -19.35 3.94
C VAL A 40 15.45 -19.48 3.31
N ALA A 41 15.33 -19.47 1.99
CA ALA A 41 14.07 -19.65 1.30
C ALA A 41 13.39 -21.00 1.63
N ARG A 42 14.18 -22.08 1.71
CA ARG A 42 13.69 -23.41 2.14
C ARG A 42 13.26 -23.44 3.59
N PHE A 43 14.00 -22.79 4.47
CA PHE A 43 13.65 -22.64 5.88
C PHE A 43 12.32 -21.87 6.01
N ILE A 44 12.20 -20.73 5.33
CA ILE A 44 10.97 -19.92 5.27
C ILE A 44 9.79 -20.75 4.77
N VAL A 45 9.92 -21.47 3.66
CA VAL A 45 8.85 -22.32 3.10
C VAL A 45 8.46 -23.47 4.05
N ARG A 46 9.43 -24.04 4.76
CA ARG A 46 9.16 -25.12 5.73
C ARG A 46 8.54 -24.64 7.04
N THR A 47 8.79 -23.38 7.41
CA THR A 47 8.23 -22.78 8.64
C THR A 47 6.92 -22.03 8.40
N GLN A 48 6.39 -22.02 7.16
CA GLN A 48 5.08 -21.47 6.84
C GLN A 48 3.94 -22.37 7.35
N THR A 49 3.89 -22.54 8.66
CA THR A 49 2.72 -23.06 9.39
C THR A 49 1.99 -21.89 10.07
N GLY A 50 1.70 -20.84 9.29
CA GLY A 50 1.00 -19.67 9.77
C GLY A 50 -0.51 -19.92 9.91
N PRO A 51 -1.23 -19.06 10.64
CA PRO A 51 -2.68 -19.11 10.72
C PRO A 51 -3.32 -18.86 9.35
N VAL A 52 -4.52 -19.38 9.16
CA VAL A 52 -5.39 -19.02 8.03
C VAL A 52 -6.04 -17.68 8.34
N LEU A 53 -5.69 -16.66 7.58
CA LEU A 53 -6.08 -15.26 7.78
C LEU A 53 -7.05 -14.81 6.68
N LEU A 54 -7.95 -13.88 7.01
CA LEU A 54 -8.85 -13.26 6.05
C LEU A 54 -8.14 -12.12 5.30
N CYS A 55 -8.18 -12.14 3.98
CA CYS A 55 -7.80 -10.98 3.19
C CYS A 55 -9.03 -10.09 2.93
N PRO A 56 -9.11 -8.87 3.47
CA PRO A 56 -10.28 -8.01 3.27
C PRO A 56 -10.38 -7.47 1.83
N LEU A 57 -9.36 -7.60 1.00
CA LEU A 57 -9.40 -7.15 -0.39
C LEU A 57 -10.04 -8.18 -1.33
N CYS A 58 -9.62 -9.45 -1.29
CA CYS A 58 -10.22 -10.51 -2.09
C CYS A 58 -11.31 -11.31 -1.37
N ASN A 59 -11.51 -11.07 -0.07
CA ASN A 59 -12.47 -11.75 0.81
C ASN A 59 -12.24 -13.27 0.93
N GLU A 60 -11.00 -13.72 0.72
CA GLU A 60 -10.59 -15.11 0.81
C GLU A 60 -9.71 -15.36 2.05
N ARG A 61 -9.71 -16.61 2.53
CA ARG A 61 -8.92 -17.05 3.67
C ARG A 61 -7.72 -17.87 3.19
N HIS A 62 -6.52 -17.43 3.57
CA HIS A 62 -5.26 -18.06 3.17
C HIS A 62 -4.22 -18.03 4.30
N GLN A 63 -3.25 -18.92 4.22
CA GLN A 63 -1.95 -18.69 4.85
C GLN A 63 -1.21 -17.68 3.99
N PHE A 64 -0.90 -16.51 4.56
CA PHE A 64 -0.20 -15.47 3.81
C PHE A 64 1.28 -15.80 3.66
N LEU A 65 1.86 -15.32 2.56
CA LEU A 65 3.24 -15.59 2.19
C LEU A 65 4.19 -14.68 2.96
N VAL A 66 5.42 -15.18 3.15
CA VAL A 66 6.54 -14.36 3.59
C VAL A 66 6.97 -13.46 2.42
N ALA A 67 7.06 -12.17 2.66
CA ALA A 67 7.48 -11.20 1.64
C ALA A 67 8.13 -9.96 2.28
N GLY A 68 8.74 -9.11 1.44
CA GLY A 68 9.39 -7.87 1.83
C GLY A 68 10.90 -8.01 2.06
N SER A 69 11.54 -6.86 2.27
CA SER A 69 12.96 -6.75 2.60
C SER A 69 13.12 -5.76 3.77
N PRO A 70 13.39 -6.23 5.01
CA PRO A 70 13.56 -7.63 5.41
C PRO A 70 12.29 -8.47 5.26
N PRO A 71 12.41 -9.82 5.17
CA PRO A 71 11.25 -10.70 5.06
C PRO A 71 10.35 -10.66 6.29
N ARG A 72 9.03 -10.49 6.09
CA ARG A 72 8.01 -10.52 7.13
C ARG A 72 7.08 -11.71 6.93
N PHE A 73 6.69 -12.35 8.03
CA PHE A 73 5.69 -13.42 8.02
C PHE A 73 4.29 -12.83 7.79
N ASN A 74 3.43 -13.60 7.14
CA ASN A 74 2.05 -13.21 6.82
C ASN A 74 1.93 -11.89 6.03
N ALA A 75 2.95 -11.55 5.24
CA ALA A 75 3.04 -10.27 4.56
C ALA A 75 2.14 -10.16 3.34
N ALA A 76 2.12 -11.15 2.45
CA ALA A 76 1.42 -11.07 1.18
C ALA A 76 0.29 -12.10 1.04
N CYS A 77 -0.88 -11.66 0.59
CA CYS A 77 -1.98 -12.55 0.22
C CYS A 77 -1.62 -13.33 -1.06
N PRO A 78 -1.69 -14.68 -1.07
CA PRO A 78 -1.34 -15.47 -2.24
C PRO A 78 -2.32 -15.33 -3.41
N SER A 79 -3.56 -14.89 -3.14
CA SER A 79 -4.61 -14.73 -4.16
C SER A 79 -4.53 -13.38 -4.88
N CYS A 80 -4.47 -12.27 -4.13
CA CYS A 80 -4.53 -10.93 -4.71
C CYS A 80 -3.24 -10.12 -4.60
N GLY A 81 -2.18 -10.66 -3.98
CA GLY A 81 -0.90 -9.99 -3.80
C GLY A 81 -0.89 -8.86 -2.74
N ALA A 82 -2.00 -8.65 -2.03
CA ALA A 82 -2.11 -7.57 -1.05
C ALA A 82 -1.14 -7.74 0.12
N PHE A 83 -0.35 -6.73 0.40
CA PHE A 83 0.47 -6.59 1.60
C PHE A 83 -0.35 -6.07 2.79
N GLU A 84 0.25 -6.04 3.97
CA GLU A 84 -0.36 -5.64 5.23
C GLU A 84 -1.05 -4.28 5.12
N ARG A 85 -0.32 -3.25 4.63
CA ARG A 85 -0.84 -1.90 4.42
C ARG A 85 -2.02 -1.83 3.45
N HIS A 86 -1.98 -2.64 2.36
CA HIS A 86 -3.10 -2.69 1.42
C HIS A 86 -4.33 -3.31 2.07
N ARG A 87 -4.13 -4.34 2.92
CA ARG A 87 -5.22 -4.98 3.67
C ARG A 87 -5.82 -4.04 4.70
N LEU A 88 -4.99 -3.23 5.39
CA LEU A 88 -5.47 -2.22 6.34
C LEU A 88 -6.35 -1.18 5.62
N LEU A 89 -5.87 -0.61 4.53
CA LEU A 89 -6.65 0.35 3.74
C LEU A 89 -7.90 -0.30 3.14
N GLY A 90 -7.80 -1.51 2.59
CA GLY A 90 -8.94 -2.25 2.07
C GLY A 90 -9.99 -2.58 3.12
N HIS A 91 -9.56 -2.92 4.35
CA HIS A 91 -10.44 -3.12 5.50
C HIS A 91 -11.19 -1.84 5.84
N TYR A 92 -10.48 -0.72 5.97
CA TYR A 92 -11.04 0.60 6.24
C TYR A 92 -12.09 1.01 5.19
N LEU A 93 -11.75 0.90 3.90
CA LEU A 93 -12.65 1.27 2.80
C LEU A 93 -13.89 0.38 2.71
N ARG A 94 -13.82 -0.87 3.18
CA ARG A 94 -15.00 -1.75 3.29
C ARG A 94 -15.86 -1.44 4.51
N GLN A 95 -15.26 -0.99 5.60
CA GLN A 95 -15.97 -0.59 6.81
C GLN A 95 -16.69 0.74 6.63
N PHE A 96 -16.12 1.66 5.83
CA PHE A 96 -16.64 2.99 5.53
C PHE A 96 -16.82 3.20 4.02
N PRO A 97 -17.73 2.44 3.35
CA PRO A 97 -17.87 2.48 1.90
C PRO A 97 -18.36 3.83 1.38
N GLU A 98 -19.05 4.64 2.20
CA GLU A 98 -19.50 6.00 1.88
C GLU A 98 -18.34 6.96 1.57
N LEU A 99 -17.13 6.65 2.06
CA LEU A 99 -15.94 7.42 1.76
C LEU A 99 -15.61 7.42 0.27
N ILE A 100 -15.83 6.28 -0.41
CA ILE A 100 -15.43 6.10 -1.81
C ILE A 100 -16.62 5.93 -2.78
N ARG A 101 -17.79 5.52 -2.28
CA ARG A 101 -18.94 5.25 -3.16
C ARG A 101 -19.39 6.51 -3.88
N ASP A 102 -19.45 6.45 -5.23
CA ASP A 102 -19.86 7.55 -6.12
C ASP A 102 -19.02 8.84 -5.97
N LYS A 103 -17.81 8.75 -5.42
CA LYS A 103 -16.88 9.86 -5.23
C LYS A 103 -15.96 10.04 -6.43
N ALA A 104 -15.54 11.28 -6.69
CA ALA A 104 -14.44 11.56 -7.60
C ALA A 104 -13.12 11.31 -6.87
N ILE A 105 -12.35 10.30 -7.30
CA ILE A 105 -11.18 9.83 -6.60
C ILE A 105 -9.93 9.95 -7.46
N LEU A 106 -8.86 10.50 -6.87
CA LEU A 106 -7.49 10.44 -7.38
C LEU A 106 -6.66 9.50 -6.49
N HIS A 107 -5.99 8.52 -7.09
CA HIS A 107 -5.19 7.55 -6.34
C HIS A 107 -3.75 7.53 -6.86
N PHE A 108 -2.82 8.02 -6.06
CA PHE A 108 -1.39 8.02 -6.39
C PHE A 108 -0.78 6.65 -6.16
N ALA A 109 0.10 6.20 -7.09
CA ALA A 109 0.83 4.94 -7.04
C ALA A 109 -0.06 3.74 -6.70
N ALA A 110 -1.24 3.67 -7.33
CA ALA A 110 -2.31 2.73 -7.00
C ALA A 110 -1.90 1.27 -7.21
N GLU A 111 -1.88 0.49 -6.13
CA GLU A 111 -1.61 -0.94 -6.19
C GLU A 111 -2.82 -1.73 -6.71
N ASP A 112 -2.58 -2.74 -7.52
CA ASP A 112 -3.62 -3.50 -8.26
C ASP A 112 -4.75 -4.02 -7.38
N SER A 113 -4.47 -4.47 -6.16
CA SER A 113 -5.47 -5.01 -5.24
C SER A 113 -6.44 -3.93 -4.74
N LEU A 114 -5.94 -2.74 -4.42
CA LEU A 114 -6.73 -1.57 -4.02
C LEU A 114 -7.45 -0.94 -5.23
N ARG A 115 -6.75 -0.81 -6.36
CA ARG A 115 -7.31 -0.31 -7.61
C ARG A 115 -8.60 -1.04 -7.98
N ARG A 116 -8.61 -2.38 -7.92
CA ARG A 116 -9.81 -3.17 -8.19
C ARG A 116 -10.96 -2.88 -7.23
N LEU A 117 -10.67 -2.79 -5.92
CA LEU A 117 -11.68 -2.48 -4.91
C LEU A 117 -12.33 -1.11 -5.14
N VAL A 118 -11.49 -0.08 -5.33
CA VAL A 118 -11.97 1.30 -5.49
C VAL A 118 -12.75 1.46 -6.81
N ALA A 119 -12.22 0.96 -7.92
CA ALA A 119 -12.86 1.07 -9.23
C ALA A 119 -14.27 0.46 -9.27
N GLN A 120 -14.52 -0.60 -8.50
CA GLN A 120 -15.85 -1.23 -8.40
C GLN A 120 -16.88 -0.34 -7.69
N GLN A 121 -16.45 0.56 -6.81
CA GLN A 121 -17.32 1.42 -6.01
C GLN A 121 -17.59 2.78 -6.68
N THR A 122 -16.78 3.19 -7.67
CA THR A 122 -16.84 4.52 -8.29
C THR A 122 -16.71 4.45 -9.81
N PRO A 123 -17.66 3.84 -10.52
CA PRO A 123 -17.60 3.72 -11.98
C PRO A 123 -17.48 5.10 -12.66
N GLY A 124 -16.40 5.29 -13.47
CA GLY A 124 -16.18 6.48 -14.27
C GLY A 124 -15.68 7.73 -13.53
N ARG A 125 -15.43 7.64 -12.22
CA ARG A 125 -14.91 8.75 -11.39
C ARG A 125 -13.61 8.44 -10.66
N TYR A 126 -12.99 7.34 -10.97
CA TYR A 126 -11.72 6.90 -10.38
C TYR A 126 -10.59 7.10 -11.38
N VAL A 127 -9.57 7.86 -10.98
CA VAL A 127 -8.38 8.14 -11.77
C VAL A 127 -7.16 7.74 -10.97
N THR A 128 -6.27 6.96 -11.55
CA THR A 128 -4.98 6.63 -10.95
C THR A 128 -3.87 7.51 -11.53
N ALA A 129 -2.95 7.96 -10.68
CA ALA A 129 -1.82 8.78 -11.06
C ALA A 129 -0.49 8.13 -10.60
N ASP A 130 0.53 8.26 -11.41
CA ASP A 130 1.89 7.84 -11.07
C ASP A 130 2.90 8.81 -11.68
N LEU A 131 4.06 8.97 -11.05
CA LEU A 131 5.16 9.75 -11.59
C LEU A 131 5.77 9.07 -12.82
N ALA A 132 5.82 7.73 -12.81
CA ALA A 132 6.34 6.94 -13.92
C ALA A 132 5.29 6.79 -15.03
N PRO A 133 5.66 7.02 -16.30
CA PRO A 133 4.73 6.89 -17.41
C PRO A 133 4.17 5.47 -17.55
N GLY A 134 2.87 5.37 -17.83
CA GLY A 134 2.20 4.09 -18.08
C GLY A 134 1.87 3.25 -16.84
N ARG A 135 2.14 3.74 -15.62
CA ARG A 135 1.77 3.07 -14.36
C ARG A 135 0.39 3.49 -13.84
N GLY A 136 -0.06 4.69 -14.15
CA GLY A 136 -1.39 5.20 -13.84
C GLY A 136 -2.17 5.56 -15.10
N ASP A 137 -3.44 5.96 -14.92
CA ASP A 137 -4.27 6.49 -16.01
C ASP A 137 -3.73 7.84 -16.49
N ILE A 138 -3.09 8.59 -15.59
CA ILE A 138 -2.39 9.85 -15.91
C ILE A 138 -0.98 9.84 -15.29
N GLN A 139 -0.05 10.52 -15.97
CA GLN A 139 1.27 10.84 -15.41
C GLN A 139 1.15 12.17 -14.66
N LEU A 140 1.33 12.15 -13.33
CA LEU A 140 1.15 13.32 -12.47
C LEU A 140 2.07 13.24 -11.25
N SER A 141 2.75 14.35 -10.94
CA SER A 141 3.47 14.50 -9.68
C SER A 141 2.53 14.94 -8.57
N ILE A 142 2.62 14.32 -7.39
CA ILE A 142 1.90 14.73 -6.20
C ILE A 142 2.36 16.10 -5.67
N GLU A 143 3.57 16.55 -6.06
CA GLU A 143 4.13 17.87 -5.73
C GLU A 143 3.64 18.99 -6.66
N ASN A 144 2.90 18.65 -7.73
CA ASN A 144 2.38 19.62 -8.70
C ASN A 144 1.06 19.08 -9.30
N ILE A 145 -0.03 19.18 -8.55
CA ILE A 145 -1.37 18.76 -8.98
C ILE A 145 -2.07 19.97 -9.60
N THR A 146 -2.12 20.01 -10.94
CA THR A 146 -2.72 21.13 -11.69
C THR A 146 -4.25 21.16 -11.70
N LEU A 147 -4.90 20.34 -10.86
CA LEU A 147 -6.34 20.09 -10.82
C LEU A 147 -6.94 20.56 -9.48
N ALA A 148 -7.27 21.84 -9.37
CA ALA A 148 -7.87 22.38 -8.15
C ALA A 148 -9.35 21.94 -7.99
N GLU A 149 -9.75 21.63 -6.75
CA GLU A 149 -11.13 21.32 -6.33
C GLU A 149 -11.87 20.30 -7.22
N ARG A 150 -11.18 19.26 -7.63
CA ARG A 150 -11.71 18.24 -8.54
C ARG A 150 -12.12 16.95 -7.83
N PHE A 151 -11.50 16.64 -6.70
CA PHE A 151 -11.62 15.32 -6.07
C PHE A 151 -12.35 15.41 -4.73
N ASP A 152 -13.22 14.44 -4.49
CA ASP A 152 -13.83 14.24 -3.17
C ASP A 152 -12.88 13.47 -2.25
N VAL A 153 -12.06 12.58 -2.84
CA VAL A 153 -11.09 11.76 -2.12
C VAL A 153 -9.78 11.70 -2.90
N ILE A 154 -8.66 11.85 -2.20
CA ILE A 154 -7.33 11.56 -2.75
C ILE A 154 -6.68 10.49 -1.89
N ILE A 155 -6.16 9.41 -2.51
CA ILE A 155 -5.45 8.34 -1.81
C ILE A 155 -3.96 8.47 -2.11
N ALA A 156 -3.15 8.56 -1.06
CA ALA A 156 -1.68 8.63 -1.11
C ALA A 156 -1.09 7.67 -0.07
N SER A 157 -0.99 6.39 -0.43
CA SER A 157 -0.47 5.34 0.43
C SER A 157 0.99 5.07 0.08
N HIS A 158 1.89 5.32 1.04
CA HIS A 158 3.34 5.17 0.87
C HIS A 158 3.90 5.97 -0.33
N VAL A 159 3.58 7.27 -0.34
CA VAL A 159 4.03 8.23 -1.36
C VAL A 159 4.83 9.38 -0.74
N LEU A 160 4.38 9.90 0.40
CA LEU A 160 4.95 11.14 0.97
C LEU A 160 6.39 10.98 1.47
N GLU A 161 6.82 9.77 1.81
CA GLU A 161 8.20 9.47 2.19
C GLU A 161 9.22 9.58 1.06
N HIS A 162 8.74 9.68 -0.19
CA HIS A 162 9.58 9.74 -1.40
C HIS A 162 9.73 11.17 -1.97
N VAL A 163 8.91 12.13 -1.51
CA VAL A 163 8.72 13.45 -2.14
C VAL A 163 8.89 14.59 -1.14
N ASN A 164 8.84 15.84 -1.59
CA ASN A 164 8.68 16.99 -0.68
C ASN A 164 7.25 16.98 -0.12
N ASP A 165 7.08 16.45 1.09
CA ASP A 165 5.80 16.25 1.73
C ASP A 165 5.04 17.55 1.98
N ARG A 166 5.73 18.67 2.25
CA ARG A 166 5.08 19.97 2.44
C ARG A 166 4.41 20.48 1.17
N LEU A 167 5.11 20.37 0.04
CA LEU A 167 4.52 20.70 -1.26
C LEU A 167 3.39 19.73 -1.60
N ALA A 168 3.61 18.44 -1.43
CA ALA A 168 2.60 17.42 -1.69
C ALA A 168 1.32 17.65 -0.87
N LEU A 169 1.44 17.93 0.43
CA LEU A 169 0.29 18.20 1.30
C LEU A 169 -0.47 19.47 0.87
N GLN A 170 0.23 20.53 0.46
CA GLN A 170 -0.40 21.74 -0.08
C GLN A 170 -1.14 21.47 -1.39
N GLU A 171 -0.55 20.69 -2.29
CA GLU A 171 -1.18 20.34 -3.56
C GLU A 171 -2.39 19.41 -3.36
N LEU A 172 -2.32 18.46 -2.44
CA LEU A 172 -3.45 17.64 -2.03
C LEU A 172 -4.62 18.50 -1.51
N TYR A 173 -4.30 19.51 -0.68
CA TYR A 173 -5.31 20.44 -0.15
C TYR A 173 -6.01 21.24 -1.26
N LYS A 174 -5.25 21.77 -2.21
CA LYS A 174 -5.79 22.52 -3.37
C LYS A 174 -6.64 21.64 -4.29
N ALA A 175 -6.22 20.40 -4.51
CA ALA A 175 -6.89 19.47 -5.43
C ALA A 175 -8.21 18.92 -4.87
N LEU A 176 -8.35 18.87 -3.55
CA LEU A 176 -9.57 18.45 -2.88
C LEU A 176 -10.65 19.52 -2.97
N LYS A 177 -11.89 19.09 -3.19
CA LYS A 177 -13.08 19.91 -2.99
C LYS A 177 -13.22 20.30 -1.51
N PRO A 178 -13.96 21.40 -1.19
CA PRO A 178 -14.44 21.63 0.18
C PRO A 178 -15.11 20.38 0.76
N GLY A 179 -14.78 20.02 2.00
CA GLY A 179 -15.25 18.78 2.64
C GLY A 179 -14.58 17.48 2.16
N GLY A 180 -13.68 17.55 1.19
CA GLY A 180 -12.95 16.39 0.67
C GLY A 180 -11.89 15.87 1.65
N VAL A 181 -11.40 14.66 1.41
CA VAL A 181 -10.45 13.99 2.29
C VAL A 181 -9.25 13.38 1.54
N ALA A 182 -8.04 13.63 2.04
CA ALA A 182 -6.85 12.86 1.65
C ALA A 182 -6.67 11.69 2.62
N VAL A 183 -6.60 10.48 2.07
CA VAL A 183 -6.32 9.24 2.79
C VAL A 183 -4.82 8.97 2.68
N ILE A 184 -4.10 9.16 3.74
CA ILE A 184 -2.63 9.12 3.76
C ILE A 184 -2.17 7.94 4.63
N MET A 185 -1.20 7.19 4.12
CA MET A 185 -0.46 6.19 4.89
C MET A 185 1.03 6.38 4.61
N VAL A 186 1.83 6.28 5.64
CA VAL A 186 3.31 6.32 5.55
C VAL A 186 3.92 5.42 6.63
N PRO A 187 5.16 4.93 6.45
CA PRO A 187 5.90 4.34 7.55
C PRO A 187 6.18 5.41 8.61
N ILE A 188 5.66 5.21 9.83
CA ILE A 188 5.86 6.13 10.95
C ILE A 188 6.56 5.41 12.12
N VAL A 189 7.50 6.09 12.74
CA VAL A 189 8.15 5.64 13.98
C VAL A 189 7.49 6.37 15.14
N GLU A 190 6.45 5.80 15.71
CA GLU A 190 5.65 6.41 16.80
C GLU A 190 6.47 6.76 18.06
N GLY A 191 7.61 6.10 18.25
CA GLY A 191 8.53 6.41 19.34
C GLY A 191 9.29 7.74 19.15
N TRP A 192 9.32 8.31 17.95
CA TRP A 192 10.06 9.54 17.65
C TRP A 192 9.14 10.76 17.68
N ALA A 193 9.59 11.83 18.36
CA ALA A 193 8.86 13.08 18.37
C ALA A 193 8.94 13.81 17.03
N SER A 194 10.07 13.70 16.34
CA SER A 194 10.37 14.42 15.10
C SER A 194 10.76 13.46 13.97
N THR A 195 10.37 13.79 12.76
CA THR A 195 10.78 13.14 11.52
C THR A 195 12.29 13.26 11.35
N TYR A 196 12.93 12.15 11.01
CA TYR A 196 14.32 12.13 10.60
C TYR A 196 14.41 12.32 9.08
N GLU A 197 15.03 13.42 8.67
CA GLU A 197 15.38 13.72 7.28
C GLU A 197 16.76 14.35 7.22
N ASN A 198 17.50 14.07 6.14
CA ASN A 198 18.85 14.61 5.94
C ASN A 198 19.11 14.82 4.45
N ASN A 199 19.21 16.08 4.04
CA ASN A 199 19.41 16.48 2.64
C ASN A 199 20.79 16.10 2.07
N ASP A 200 21.78 15.81 2.92
CA ASP A 200 23.11 15.35 2.50
C ASP A 200 23.11 13.89 2.04
N VAL A 201 22.04 13.14 2.34
CA VAL A 201 21.88 11.75 1.93
C VAL A 201 21.27 11.68 0.54
N THR A 202 22.11 11.72 -0.49
CA THR A 202 21.67 11.81 -1.90
C THR A 202 21.84 10.51 -2.69
N THR A 203 22.62 9.54 -2.19
CA THR A 203 22.86 8.26 -2.87
C THR A 203 21.88 7.16 -2.45
N ASP A 204 21.54 6.22 -3.35
CA ASP A 204 20.67 5.09 -3.08
C ASP A 204 21.16 4.26 -1.88
N ALA A 205 22.47 3.96 -1.82
CA ALA A 205 23.07 3.25 -0.70
C ALA A 205 23.00 4.03 0.62
N GLY A 206 23.12 5.37 0.55
CA GLY A 206 22.91 6.26 1.68
C GLY A 206 21.47 6.23 2.14
N ARG A 207 20.50 6.39 1.23
CA ARG A 207 19.06 6.33 1.54
C ARG A 207 18.65 5.01 2.14
N LEU A 208 19.09 3.90 1.54
CA LEU A 208 18.86 2.55 2.10
C LEU A 208 19.36 2.44 3.55
N ARG A 209 20.54 3.00 3.86
CA ARG A 209 21.15 2.96 5.20
C ARG A 209 20.42 3.85 6.20
N HIS A 210 19.99 5.06 5.79
CA HIS A 210 19.39 6.09 6.65
C HIS A 210 17.88 5.93 6.78
N PHE A 211 17.20 5.56 5.68
CA PHE A 211 15.74 5.58 5.59
C PHE A 211 15.12 4.20 5.28
N GLY A 212 15.96 3.15 5.13
CA GLY A 212 15.48 1.78 4.95
C GLY A 212 15.12 1.37 3.52
N GLN A 213 15.04 2.33 2.57
CA GLN A 213 14.82 2.10 1.14
C GLN A 213 15.66 3.09 0.31
N GLU A 214 15.98 2.71 -0.93
CA GLU A 214 16.85 3.46 -1.84
C GLU A 214 16.22 4.78 -2.34
N ASP A 215 14.92 4.88 -2.28
CA ASP A 215 14.09 6.00 -2.77
C ASP A 215 13.38 6.79 -1.65
N HIS A 216 13.51 6.37 -0.39
CA HIS A 216 13.03 7.15 0.75
C HIS A 216 13.94 8.35 1.01
N VAL A 217 13.35 9.48 1.41
CA VAL A 217 14.08 10.71 1.79
C VAL A 217 13.89 11.07 3.27
N ARG A 218 13.04 10.32 3.98
CA ARG A 218 12.78 10.49 5.42
C ARG A 218 12.21 9.25 6.09
N LEU A 219 12.27 9.27 7.44
CA LEU A 219 11.49 8.41 8.32
C LEU A 219 10.62 9.30 9.20
N TYR A 220 9.32 9.16 9.11
CA TYR A 220 8.37 9.99 9.85
C TYR A 220 8.38 9.69 11.34
N GLY A 221 8.35 10.78 12.13
CA GLY A 221 8.00 10.79 13.54
C GLY A 221 6.58 11.27 13.75
N ARG A 222 6.20 11.49 15.03
CA ARG A 222 4.84 11.95 15.40
C ARG A 222 4.49 13.33 14.85
N ASP A 223 5.49 14.16 14.50
CA ASP A 223 5.32 15.49 13.91
C ASP A 223 4.68 15.46 12.52
N LEU A 224 4.54 14.31 11.87
CA LEU A 224 3.74 14.17 10.66
C LEU A 224 2.32 14.76 10.85
N ARG A 225 1.72 14.52 12.00
CA ARG A 225 0.39 15.06 12.35
C ARG A 225 0.36 16.58 12.26
N GLY A 226 1.38 17.22 12.82
CA GLY A 226 1.57 18.68 12.74
C GLY A 226 1.83 19.16 11.30
N ARG A 227 2.56 18.40 10.48
CA ARG A 227 2.77 18.74 9.06
C ARG A 227 1.46 18.72 8.26
N ILE A 228 0.61 17.71 8.50
CA ILE A 228 -0.72 17.62 7.86
C ILE A 228 -1.60 18.78 8.30
N GLN A 229 -1.64 19.11 9.60
CA GLN A 229 -2.43 20.23 10.13
C GLN A 229 -1.92 21.59 9.64
N GLN A 230 -0.61 21.79 9.52
CA GLN A 230 -0.01 23.01 8.98
C GLN A 230 -0.35 23.25 7.50
N ALA A 231 -0.68 22.19 6.75
CA ALA A 231 -1.18 22.32 5.39
C ALA A 231 -2.67 22.70 5.31
N GLY A 232 -3.34 22.92 6.45
CA GLY A 232 -4.73 23.37 6.55
C GLY A 232 -5.75 22.26 6.86
N PHE A 233 -5.33 21.01 6.97
CA PHE A 233 -6.25 19.89 7.19
C PHE A 233 -6.69 19.74 8.65
N ALA A 234 -7.96 19.39 8.85
CA ALA A 234 -8.39 18.68 10.04
C ALA A 234 -7.95 17.22 9.94
N LEU A 235 -7.44 16.65 11.04
CA LEU A 235 -6.86 15.31 11.04
C LEU A 235 -7.68 14.35 11.92
N GLU A 236 -8.08 13.22 11.32
CA GLU A 236 -8.60 12.04 12.00
C GLU A 236 -7.67 10.85 11.74
N GLU A 237 -7.66 9.87 12.63
CA GLU A 237 -6.80 8.70 12.52
C GLU A 237 -7.60 7.42 12.69
N PHE A 238 -7.23 6.40 11.92
CA PHE A 238 -7.76 5.05 12.07
C PHE A 238 -6.62 4.05 12.21
N ALA A 239 -6.73 3.18 13.20
CA ALA A 239 -5.88 2.02 13.36
C ALA A 239 -6.76 0.80 13.64
N ALA A 240 -6.38 -0.35 13.09
CA ALA A 240 -7.11 -1.59 13.34
C ALA A 240 -6.96 -2.04 14.80
N THR A 241 -8.02 -2.64 15.33
CA THR A 241 -8.00 -3.26 16.67
C THR A 241 -7.07 -4.46 16.71
N PRO A 242 -6.60 -4.89 17.90
CA PRO A 242 -5.79 -6.10 18.02
C PRO A 242 -6.46 -7.36 17.44
N ALA A 243 -7.77 -7.49 17.59
CA ALA A 243 -8.53 -8.62 17.04
C ALA A 243 -8.54 -8.62 15.51
N GLU A 244 -8.70 -7.45 14.88
CA GLU A 244 -8.61 -7.27 13.43
C GLU A 244 -7.20 -7.54 12.91
N CYS A 245 -6.17 -7.06 13.61
CA CYS A 245 -4.77 -7.33 13.28
C CYS A 245 -4.51 -8.84 13.26
N LEU A 246 -4.94 -9.57 14.28
CA LEU A 246 -4.77 -11.02 14.37
C LEU A 246 -5.55 -11.78 13.29
N SER A 247 -6.78 -11.37 12.99
CA SER A 247 -7.64 -12.08 12.03
C SER A 247 -7.29 -11.85 10.57
N MET A 248 -6.70 -10.70 10.24
CA MET A 248 -6.38 -10.25 8.88
C MET A 248 -4.87 -10.11 8.60
N GLY A 249 -4.01 -10.40 9.58
CA GLY A 249 -2.56 -10.26 9.46
C GLY A 249 -2.14 -8.82 9.16
N LEU A 250 -2.74 -7.86 9.88
CA LEU A 250 -2.36 -6.45 9.78
C LEU A 250 -1.21 -6.16 10.74
N VAL A 251 -0.49 -5.07 10.49
CA VAL A 251 0.56 -4.58 11.39
C VAL A 251 -0.08 -3.79 12.52
N PRO A 252 0.10 -4.19 13.80
CA PRO A 252 -0.41 -3.42 14.93
C PRO A 252 0.18 -2.01 14.97
N GLY A 253 -0.68 -1.00 15.10
CA GLY A 253 -0.28 0.41 15.18
C GLY A 253 -0.03 1.07 13.81
N GLU A 254 -0.15 0.35 12.71
CA GLU A 254 -0.17 0.98 11.37
C GLU A 254 -1.42 1.87 11.27
N THR A 255 -1.22 3.13 10.87
CA THR A 255 -2.24 4.18 10.94
C THR A 255 -2.62 4.70 9.57
N ILE A 256 -3.91 4.87 9.34
CA ILE A 256 -4.46 5.65 8.24
C ILE A 256 -4.75 7.05 8.75
N PHE A 257 -4.16 8.05 8.12
CA PHE A 257 -4.39 9.47 8.39
C PHE A 257 -5.45 10.01 7.42
N LEU A 258 -6.54 10.53 7.96
CA LEU A 258 -7.65 11.11 7.21
C LEU A 258 -7.56 12.62 7.32
N ALA A 259 -6.92 13.23 6.35
CA ALA A 259 -6.70 14.67 6.28
C ALA A 259 -7.89 15.34 5.54
N ARG A 260 -8.78 16.00 6.29
CA ARG A 260 -10.01 16.61 5.77
C ARG A 260 -9.83 18.09 5.47
N LYS A 261 -10.23 18.53 4.26
CA LYS A 261 -10.38 19.94 3.93
C LYS A 261 -11.69 20.47 4.52
N HIS A 262 -11.66 21.66 5.11
CA HIS A 262 -12.87 22.27 5.68
C HIS A 262 -13.91 22.58 4.61
N GLU A 263 -15.21 22.47 4.96
CA GLU A 263 -16.32 22.72 4.01
C GLU A 263 -16.38 24.17 3.52
N GLY A 264 -15.89 25.13 4.32
CA GLY A 264 -15.92 26.56 3.98
C GLY A 264 -14.74 27.06 3.14
N ASP A 265 -13.73 26.22 2.89
CA ASP A 265 -12.48 26.64 2.23
C ASP A 265 -12.56 26.44 0.71
N SER A 266 -12.87 27.52 -0.01
CA SER A 266 -12.74 27.54 -1.48
C SER A 266 -11.33 27.98 -1.89
N ALA A 267 -10.85 27.58 -3.09
CA ALA A 267 -9.48 27.80 -3.60
C ALA A 267 -9.03 29.27 -3.73
N GLY A 268 -9.82 30.23 -3.27
CA GLY A 268 -9.51 31.67 -3.31
C GLY A 268 -9.17 32.32 -1.94
N SER A 269 -9.08 31.54 -0.85
CA SER A 269 -8.95 32.09 0.51
C SER A 269 -7.57 31.85 1.17
N VAL A 270 -6.50 31.63 0.39
CA VAL A 270 -5.11 31.51 0.92
C VAL A 270 -4.20 32.49 0.19
#